data_f4b5d9d9be16d952214cef8b8e868dcf
#
_entry.id   f4b5d9d9be16d952214cef8b8e868dcf
#
_cell.length_a   1.000
_cell.length_b   1.000
_cell.length_c   1.000
_cell.angle_alpha   90.00
_cell.angle_beta   90.00
_cell.angle_gamma   90.00
#
_symmetry.space_group_name_H-M   'P 1'
#
loop_
_entity.id
_entity.type
_entity.pdbx_description
1 polymer ?
#
loop_
_entity_poly.entity_id
_entity_poly.type
_entity_poly.pdbx_seq_one_letter_code
_entity_poly.pdbx_strand_id
1 'polypeptide(L)' 'MAERLFPLERILGDTDKIMRTVKKLPRRSGRETVAALLLAAATVAVKAGYDKDEFQRGVKLAWRVAAE' A
#
# COMPACT_ATOMS: atom_id res chain seq x y z
N MET A 1 -11.79 -13.84 -21.11
CA MET A 1 -10.78 -13.90 -20.08
C MET A 1 -10.99 -12.83 -19.04
N ALA A 2 -10.88 -13.22 -17.83
CA ALA A 2 -11.04 -12.24 -16.78
C ALA A 2 -9.92 -11.24 -16.79
N GLU A 3 -10.28 -10.01 -16.82
CA GLU A 3 -9.31 -8.96 -16.70
C GLU A 3 -8.80 -8.91 -15.29
N ARG A 4 -7.52 -8.97 -15.17
CA ARG A 4 -6.94 -8.75 -13.90
C ARG A 4 -6.73 -7.29 -13.68
N LEU A 5 -7.57 -6.74 -12.85
CA LEU A 5 -7.40 -5.35 -12.48
C LEU A 5 -6.12 -5.16 -11.70
N PHE A 6 -5.73 -6.21 -10.98
CA PHE A 6 -4.52 -6.14 -10.16
C PHE A 6 -3.63 -7.33 -10.50
N PRO A 7 -2.50 -7.12 -11.13
CA PRO A 7 -1.54 -8.21 -11.34
C PRO A 7 -0.88 -8.54 -9.99
N LEU A 8 -1.45 -9.50 -9.30
CA LEU A 8 -1.11 -9.79 -7.93
C LEU A 8 0.38 -10.07 -7.73
N GLU A 9 0.97 -10.83 -8.64
CA GLU A 9 2.39 -11.15 -8.52
C GLU A 9 3.25 -9.90 -8.56
N ARG A 10 2.89 -8.97 -9.41
CA ARG A 10 3.63 -7.71 -9.51
C ARG A 10 3.45 -6.89 -8.24
N ILE A 11 2.23 -6.88 -7.71
CA ILE A 11 1.94 -6.13 -6.48
C ILE A 11 2.73 -6.72 -5.33
N LEU A 12 2.79 -8.04 -5.22
CA LEU A 12 3.54 -8.68 -4.15
C LEU A 12 5.04 -8.40 -4.29
N GLY A 13 5.55 -8.42 -5.52
CA GLY A 13 6.95 -8.09 -5.75
C GLY A 13 7.28 -6.66 -5.36
N ASP A 14 6.39 -5.74 -5.72
CA ASP A 14 6.59 -4.33 -5.35
C ASP A 14 6.49 -4.14 -3.84
N THR A 15 5.57 -4.86 -3.20
CA THR A 15 5.43 -4.80 -1.75
C THR A 15 6.72 -5.24 -1.07
N ASP A 16 7.35 -6.31 -1.57
CA ASP A 16 8.62 -6.77 -1.03
C ASP A 16 9.69 -5.67 -1.11
N LYS A 17 9.77 -5.00 -2.26
CA LYS A 17 10.75 -3.94 -2.44
C LYS A 17 10.49 -2.78 -1.48
N ILE A 18 9.23 -2.43 -1.32
CA ILE A 18 8.87 -1.37 -0.38
C ILE A 18 9.25 -1.75 1.03
N MET A 19 8.99 -3.00 1.43
CA MET A 19 9.32 -3.45 2.77
C MET A 19 10.82 -3.47 3.02
N ARG A 20 11.61 -3.78 2.01
CA ARG A 20 13.07 -3.70 2.14
C ARG A 20 13.52 -2.27 2.39
N THR A 21 12.89 -1.33 1.69
CA THR A 21 13.19 0.08 1.89
C THR A 21 12.80 0.53 3.28
N VAL A 22 11.62 0.09 3.76
CA VAL A 22 11.15 0.43 5.10
C VAL A 22 12.16 -0.03 6.16
N LYS A 23 12.73 -1.21 5.98
CA LYS A 23 13.71 -1.73 6.94
C LYS A 23 14.97 -0.89 7.02
N LYS A 24 15.26 -0.14 5.96
CA LYS A 24 16.44 0.73 5.94
C LYS A 24 16.18 2.11 6.51
N LEU A 25 14.94 2.43 6.81
CA LEU A 25 14.61 3.73 7.38
C LEU A 25 15.11 3.81 8.82
N PRO A 26 15.35 5.03 9.33
CA PRO A 26 15.72 5.18 10.72
C PRO A 26 14.69 4.53 11.61
N ARG A 27 15.16 3.99 12.73
CA ARG A 27 14.29 3.31 13.66
C ARG A 27 13.25 4.29 14.19
N ARG A 28 11.98 3.95 14.03
CA ARG A 28 10.89 4.77 14.46
C ARG A 28 9.80 3.85 15.01
N SER A 29 8.80 4.45 15.62
CA SER A 29 7.66 3.66 16.10
C SER A 29 6.91 3.08 14.90
N GLY A 30 6.23 1.97 15.13
CA GLY A 30 5.40 1.39 14.09
C GLY A 30 4.33 2.35 13.60
N ARG A 31 3.81 3.19 14.51
CA ARG A 31 2.79 4.16 14.13
C ARG A 31 3.31 5.18 13.14
N GLU A 32 4.53 5.65 13.36
CA GLU A 32 5.11 6.62 12.44
C GLU A 32 5.37 6.00 11.08
N THR A 33 5.83 4.76 11.06
CA THR A 33 6.04 4.06 9.80
C THR A 33 4.75 3.87 9.05
N VAL A 34 3.67 3.47 9.75
CA VAL A 34 2.37 3.30 9.11
C VAL A 34 1.88 4.63 8.56
N ALA A 35 2.03 5.71 9.33
CA ALA A 35 1.59 7.02 8.86
C ALA A 35 2.32 7.43 7.59
N ALA A 36 3.64 7.19 7.54
CA ALA A 36 4.42 7.53 6.36
C ALA A 36 3.97 6.72 5.16
N LEU A 37 3.73 5.43 5.34
CA LEU A 37 3.28 4.58 4.25
C LEU A 37 1.90 4.98 3.76
N LEU A 38 0.99 5.32 4.68
CA LEU A 38 -0.35 5.75 4.30
C LEU A 38 -0.30 7.07 3.53
N LEU A 39 0.53 8.00 3.98
CA LEU A 39 0.64 9.27 3.29
C LEU A 39 1.22 9.08 1.88
N ALA A 40 2.22 8.23 1.76
CA ALA A 40 2.79 7.93 0.45
C ALA A 40 1.74 7.30 -0.46
N ALA A 41 1.00 6.33 0.07
CA ALA A 41 -0.05 5.67 -0.71
C ALA A 41 -1.14 6.65 -1.12
N ALA A 42 -1.55 7.52 -0.21
CA ALA A 42 -2.58 8.51 -0.51
C ALA A 42 -2.10 9.49 -1.59
N THR A 43 -0.84 9.89 -1.52
CA THR A 43 -0.28 10.80 -2.52
C THR A 43 -0.32 10.17 -3.90
N VAL A 44 0.08 8.91 -3.99
CA VAL A 44 0.03 8.19 -5.26
C VAL A 44 -1.41 8.04 -5.74
N ALA A 45 -2.31 7.74 -4.82
CA ALA A 45 -3.72 7.54 -5.16
C ALA A 45 -4.32 8.82 -5.74
N VAL A 46 -4.04 9.97 -5.12
CA VAL A 46 -4.53 11.24 -5.63
C VAL A 46 -4.04 11.47 -7.05
N LYS A 47 -2.76 11.22 -7.29
CA LYS A 47 -2.19 11.40 -8.64
C LYS A 47 -2.78 10.40 -9.64
N ALA A 48 -3.20 9.24 -9.17
CA ALA A 48 -3.79 8.23 -10.04
C ALA A 48 -5.28 8.45 -10.27
N GLY A 49 -5.88 9.46 -9.65
CA GLY A 49 -7.27 9.77 -9.88
C GLY A 49 -8.25 9.06 -8.96
N TYR A 50 -7.77 8.46 -7.90
CA TYR A 50 -8.65 7.82 -6.93
C TYR A 50 -9.47 8.87 -6.18
N ASP A 51 -10.71 8.55 -5.88
CA ASP A 51 -11.43 9.36 -4.90
C ASP A 51 -11.24 8.74 -3.51
N LYS A 52 -11.73 9.45 -2.51
CA LYS A 52 -11.53 9.06 -1.12
C LYS A 52 -12.11 7.66 -0.84
N ASP A 53 -13.30 7.38 -1.37
CA ASP A 53 -13.95 6.10 -1.11
C ASP A 53 -13.19 4.95 -1.72
N GLU A 54 -12.66 5.14 -2.91
CA GLU A 54 -11.84 4.12 -3.55
C GLU A 54 -10.60 3.82 -2.73
N PHE A 55 -9.97 4.88 -2.23
CA PHE A 55 -8.77 4.70 -1.44
C PHE A 55 -9.07 3.95 -0.15
N GLN A 56 -10.18 4.31 0.51
CA GLN A 56 -10.56 3.65 1.76
C GLN A 56 -10.88 2.18 1.54
N ARG A 57 -11.52 1.85 0.43
CA ARG A 57 -11.79 0.44 0.12
C ARG A 57 -10.49 -0.33 -0.08
N GLY A 58 -9.52 0.30 -0.74
CA GLY A 58 -8.22 -0.34 -0.91
C GLY A 58 -7.50 -0.56 0.40
N VAL A 59 -7.59 0.39 1.31
CA VAL A 59 -6.98 0.26 2.63
C VAL A 59 -7.60 -0.91 3.39
N LYS A 60 -8.92 -1.03 3.36
CA LYS A 60 -9.60 -2.13 4.03
C LYS A 60 -9.20 -3.48 3.45
N LEU A 61 -9.10 -3.54 2.14
CA LEU A 61 -8.69 -4.78 1.50
C LEU A 61 -7.26 -5.14 1.88
N ALA A 62 -6.37 -4.16 1.87
CA ALA A 62 -4.99 -4.38 2.24
C ALA A 62 -4.87 -4.88 3.68
N TRP A 63 -5.66 -4.32 4.58
CA TRP A 63 -5.69 -4.78 5.96
C TRP A 63 -6.09 -6.25 6.05
N ARG A 64 -7.13 -6.61 5.31
CA ARG A 64 -7.61 -7.98 5.33
C ARG A 64 -6.54 -8.95 4.87
N VAL A 65 -5.85 -8.61 3.79
CA VAL A 65 -4.79 -9.46 3.28
C VAL A 65 -3.64 -9.56 4.28
N ALA A 66 -3.24 -8.44 4.85
CA ALA A 66 -2.10 -8.41 5.77
C ALA A 66 -2.40 -9.13 7.07
N ALA A 67 -3.66 -9.12 7.51
CA ALA A 67 -4.03 -9.68 8.81
C ALA A 67 -4.28 -11.18 8.77
N GLU A 68 -4.38 -11.77 7.58
CA GLU A 68 -4.62 -13.21 7.47
C GLU A 68 -3.39 -14.05 7.72
#